data_5c27a5f46c1f97a7a4bd371ea5c10981
#
_entry.id   5c27a5f46c1f97a7a4bd371ea5c10981
#
_cell.length_a   1.000
_cell.length_b   1.000
_cell.length_c   1.000
_cell.angle_alpha   90.00
_cell.angle_beta   90.00
_cell.angle_gamma   90.00
#
_symmetry.space_group_name_H-M   'P 1'
#
loop_
_entity.id
_entity.type
_entity.pdbx_description
1 polymer ?
#
loop_
_entity_poly.entity_id
_entity_poly.type
_entity_poly.pdbx_seq_one_letter_code
_entity_poly.pdbx_strand_id
1 'polypeptide(L)'
;DVTEGTAIGEPTECALVNYAEKLGLSKNIKKYEYVRIGEVPFDSMRKMMTTVHKTASGEIVQFTKGAPDEILKRCSKAMINGEVVDMNEDIRKTILGENKNMADKALRVLAAAMRPLKEEPVAYDSEAVEKDLCFVGLVGMIDPVRPEVKPAIDQCRTAGIRPIMITG
;
A
#
# COMPACT_ATOMS: atom_id res chain seq x y z
N ASP A 1 13.20 -2.06 -6.74
CA ASP A 1 14.07 -3.25 -6.73
C ASP A 1 14.82 -3.40 -5.42
N VAL A 2 15.37 -4.59 -5.17
CA VAL A 2 16.24 -4.85 -4.01
C VAL A 2 17.60 -5.28 -4.55
N THR A 3 18.63 -4.46 -4.27
CA THR A 3 20.01 -4.72 -4.66
C THR A 3 20.85 -4.76 -3.38
N GLU A 4 21.58 -5.87 -3.17
CA GLU A 4 22.44 -6.07 -1.99
C GLU A 4 21.72 -5.83 -0.64
N GLY A 5 20.45 -6.26 -0.54
CA GLY A 5 19.64 -6.10 0.67
C GLY A 5 19.07 -4.68 0.89
N THR A 6 19.28 -3.76 -0.07
CA THR A 6 18.75 -2.39 0.00
C THR A 6 17.62 -2.21 -1.02
N ALA A 7 16.48 -1.71 -0.56
CA ALA A 7 15.37 -1.34 -1.46
C ALA A 7 15.71 -0.05 -2.20
N ILE A 8 15.63 -0.09 -3.54
CA ILE A 8 15.87 1.04 -4.43
C ILE A 8 14.61 1.34 -5.23
N GLY A 9 14.13 2.58 -5.18
CA GLY A 9 12.93 3.03 -5.87
C GLY A 9 12.24 4.18 -5.15
N GLU A 10 10.97 4.38 -5.46
CA GLU A 10 10.13 5.37 -4.78
C GLU A 10 10.08 5.12 -3.27
N PRO A 11 10.15 6.16 -2.41
CA PRO A 11 10.19 6.01 -0.95
C PRO A 11 9.06 5.15 -0.39
N THR A 12 7.85 5.30 -0.90
CA THR A 12 6.67 4.52 -0.50
C THR A 12 6.86 3.03 -0.78
N GLU A 13 7.39 2.69 -1.97
CA GLU A 13 7.66 1.31 -2.36
C GLU A 13 8.80 0.70 -1.52
N CYS A 14 9.84 1.48 -1.27
CA CYS A 14 10.95 1.06 -0.42
C CYS A 14 10.47 0.78 1.02
N ALA A 15 9.58 1.61 1.57
CA ALA A 15 9.02 1.42 2.90
C ALA A 15 8.26 0.09 3.02
N LEU A 16 7.44 -0.26 2.02
CA LEU A 16 6.71 -1.54 1.99
C LEU A 16 7.66 -2.74 1.92
N VAL A 17 8.68 -2.67 1.06
CA VAL A 17 9.67 -3.74 0.92
C VAL A 17 10.48 -3.90 2.21
N ASN A 18 10.96 -2.81 2.79
CA ASN A 18 11.71 -2.84 4.06
C ASN A 18 10.86 -3.39 5.20
N TYR A 19 9.56 -3.10 5.22
CA TYR A 19 8.64 -3.66 6.20
C TYR A 19 8.46 -5.17 6.01
N ALA A 20 8.28 -5.63 4.77
CA ALA A 20 8.19 -7.06 4.46
C ALA A 20 9.46 -7.82 4.87
N GLU A 21 10.66 -7.27 4.58
CA GLU A 21 11.94 -7.87 4.99
C GLU A 21 12.05 -7.98 6.53
N LYS A 22 11.60 -6.97 7.29
CA LYS A 22 11.55 -7.04 8.76
C LYS A 22 10.63 -8.16 9.28
N LEU A 23 9.63 -8.55 8.50
CA LEU A 23 8.74 -9.68 8.81
C LEU A 23 9.29 -11.02 8.29
N GLY A 24 10.52 -11.06 7.76
CA GLY A 24 11.12 -12.25 7.18
C GLY A 24 10.61 -12.63 5.79
N LEU A 25 9.92 -11.69 5.11
CA LEU A 25 9.37 -11.89 3.77
C LEU A 25 10.28 -11.22 2.72
N SER A 26 11.16 -12.00 2.11
CA SER A 26 12.07 -11.46 1.10
C SER A 26 11.40 -11.29 -0.26
N LYS A 27 11.43 -10.06 -0.80
CA LYS A 27 10.97 -9.77 -2.16
C LYS A 27 11.73 -10.60 -3.20
N ASN A 28 13.01 -10.85 -2.99
CA ASN A 28 13.84 -11.62 -3.91
C ASN A 28 13.41 -13.09 -4.01
N ILE A 29 12.86 -13.65 -2.93
CA ILE A 29 12.28 -15.00 -2.91
C ILE A 29 10.87 -14.96 -3.51
N LYS A 30 10.03 -14.03 -3.04
CA LYS A 30 8.62 -13.94 -3.45
C LYS A 30 8.42 -13.68 -4.94
N LYS A 31 9.34 -13.00 -5.62
CA LYS A 31 9.25 -12.78 -7.07
C LYS A 31 9.30 -14.08 -7.90
N TYR A 32 9.85 -15.17 -7.37
CA TYR A 32 9.86 -16.46 -8.03
C TYR A 32 8.60 -17.29 -7.73
N GLU A 33 7.98 -17.04 -6.56
CA GLU A 33 6.71 -17.68 -6.20
C GLU A 33 5.53 -17.01 -6.93
N TYR A 34 5.63 -15.68 -7.18
CA TYR A 34 4.61 -14.84 -7.81
C TYR A 34 5.21 -14.11 -9.01
N VAL A 35 5.26 -14.78 -10.14
CA VAL A 35 5.83 -14.21 -11.37
C VAL A 35 4.86 -13.15 -11.91
N ARG A 36 5.31 -11.90 -12.03
CA ARG A 36 4.49 -10.83 -12.63
C ARG A 36 4.26 -11.10 -14.10
N ILE A 37 3.00 -11.15 -14.54
CA ILE A 37 2.58 -11.36 -15.92
C ILE A 37 1.94 -10.11 -16.52
N GLY A 38 1.47 -9.15 -15.68
CA GLY A 38 0.91 -7.89 -16.17
C GLY A 38 0.72 -6.86 -15.06
N GLU A 39 0.38 -5.64 -15.47
CA GLU A 39 0.09 -4.55 -14.55
C GLU A 39 -0.85 -3.50 -15.14
N VAL A 40 -1.59 -2.83 -14.26
CA VAL A 40 -2.22 -1.54 -14.51
C VAL A 40 -1.44 -0.52 -13.71
N PRO A 41 -0.67 0.36 -14.37
CA PRO A 41 0.19 1.32 -13.68
C PRO A 41 -0.59 2.26 -12.77
N PHE A 42 0.11 2.91 -11.83
CA PHE A 42 -0.50 3.93 -10.98
C PHE A 42 -1.07 5.06 -11.83
N ASP A 43 -2.26 5.47 -11.46
CA ASP A 43 -2.94 6.63 -12.04
C ASP A 43 -3.46 7.53 -10.92
N SER A 44 -3.19 8.83 -11.01
CA SER A 44 -3.51 9.80 -9.98
C SER A 44 -5.01 10.06 -9.82
N MET A 45 -5.81 9.83 -10.85
CA MET A 45 -7.27 9.96 -10.79
C MET A 45 -7.88 8.75 -10.06
N ARG A 46 -7.38 7.55 -10.34
CA ARG A 46 -7.81 6.31 -9.68
C ARG A 46 -7.15 6.12 -8.31
N LYS A 47 -5.97 6.75 -8.08
CA LYS A 47 -5.15 6.66 -6.86
C LYS A 47 -4.78 5.23 -6.46
N MET A 48 -4.60 4.35 -7.43
CA MET A 48 -4.23 2.96 -7.23
C MET A 48 -3.43 2.39 -8.40
N MET A 49 -2.83 1.24 -8.16
CA MET A 49 -2.19 0.41 -9.17
C MET A 49 -2.49 -1.05 -8.90
N THR A 50 -2.43 -1.86 -9.94
CA THR A 50 -2.65 -3.31 -9.87
C THR A 50 -1.53 -4.07 -10.56
N THR A 51 -1.10 -5.17 -9.98
CA THR A 51 -0.18 -6.12 -10.61
C THR A 51 -0.83 -7.49 -10.66
N VAL A 52 -0.63 -8.20 -11.77
CA VAL A 52 -1.16 -9.56 -11.97
C VAL A 52 0.01 -10.53 -11.98
N HIS A 53 -0.14 -11.61 -11.27
CA HIS A 53 0.91 -12.59 -11.05
C HIS A 53 0.41 -14.00 -11.31
N LYS A 54 1.33 -14.85 -11.76
CA LYS A 54 1.13 -16.29 -11.85
C LYS A 54 1.97 -16.99 -10.79
N THR A 55 1.31 -17.85 -10.01
CA THR A 55 1.99 -18.64 -8.98
C THR A 55 2.70 -19.83 -9.59
N ALA A 56 3.58 -20.49 -8.83
CA ALA A 56 4.25 -21.71 -9.24
C ALA A 56 3.26 -22.87 -9.51
N SER A 57 2.07 -22.87 -8.86
CA SER A 57 0.98 -23.81 -9.12
C SER A 57 0.16 -23.50 -10.38
N GLY A 58 0.43 -22.36 -11.04
CA GLY A 58 -0.27 -21.94 -12.25
C GLY A 58 -1.51 -21.09 -11.98
N GLU A 59 -1.85 -20.84 -10.71
CA GLU A 59 -2.96 -19.95 -10.32
C GLU A 59 -2.62 -18.50 -10.66
N ILE A 60 -3.65 -17.72 -10.99
CA ILE A 60 -3.49 -16.31 -11.30
C ILE A 60 -4.08 -15.49 -10.16
N VAL A 61 -3.31 -14.55 -9.66
CA VAL A 61 -3.73 -13.64 -8.60
C VAL A 61 -3.34 -12.22 -8.94
N GLN A 62 -4.23 -11.28 -8.65
CA GLN A 62 -3.90 -9.85 -8.72
C GLN A 62 -3.77 -9.25 -7.33
N PHE A 63 -2.88 -8.28 -7.22
CA PHE A 63 -2.70 -7.44 -6.05
C PHE A 63 -2.90 -5.99 -6.44
N THR A 64 -3.75 -5.30 -5.71
CA THR A 64 -4.06 -3.89 -5.92
C THR A 64 -3.71 -3.12 -4.66
N LYS A 65 -3.03 -1.98 -4.80
CA LYS A 65 -2.74 -1.06 -3.69
C LYS A 65 -3.06 0.37 -4.08
N GLY A 66 -3.47 1.17 -3.11
CA GLY A 66 -3.83 2.55 -3.37
C GLY A 66 -4.47 3.25 -2.18
N ALA A 67 -5.13 4.36 -2.46
CA ALA A 67 -5.86 5.13 -1.46
C ALA A 67 -6.99 4.28 -0.85
N PRO A 68 -7.12 4.23 0.50
CA PRO A 68 -8.08 3.36 1.17
C PRO A 68 -9.53 3.56 0.73
N ASP A 69 -9.95 4.79 0.55
CA ASP A 69 -11.29 5.17 0.10
C ASP A 69 -11.60 4.63 -1.30
N GLU A 70 -10.63 4.69 -2.22
CA GLU A 70 -10.79 4.23 -3.59
C GLU A 70 -10.74 2.69 -3.70
N ILE A 71 -9.85 2.05 -2.96
CA ILE A 71 -9.77 0.58 -2.88
C ILE A 71 -11.06 0.00 -2.32
N LEU A 72 -11.58 0.56 -1.23
CA LEU A 72 -12.81 0.07 -0.60
C LEU A 72 -14.03 0.13 -1.51
N LYS A 73 -14.14 1.13 -2.38
CA LYS A 73 -15.23 1.20 -3.37
C LYS A 73 -15.25 0.01 -4.32
N ARG A 74 -14.10 -0.62 -4.55
CA ARG A 74 -13.90 -1.73 -5.48
C ARG A 74 -13.91 -3.10 -4.80
N CYS A 75 -13.99 -3.13 -3.45
CA CYS A 75 -14.01 -4.36 -2.67
C CYS A 75 -15.44 -4.86 -2.46
N SER A 76 -15.69 -6.08 -2.87
CA SER A 76 -16.90 -6.86 -2.54
C SER A 76 -16.68 -7.80 -1.35
N LYS A 77 -15.42 -8.02 -0.96
CA LYS A 77 -15.00 -8.92 0.12
C LYS A 77 -13.92 -8.29 0.98
N ALA A 78 -13.73 -8.85 2.18
CA ALA A 78 -12.64 -8.51 3.09
C ALA A 78 -12.04 -9.78 3.72
N MET A 79 -10.75 -9.75 3.97
CA MET A 79 -10.06 -10.79 4.74
C MET A 79 -10.02 -10.36 6.21
N ILE A 80 -10.75 -11.04 7.07
CA ILE A 80 -10.83 -10.78 8.50
C ILE A 80 -10.34 -12.02 9.25
N ASN A 81 -9.28 -11.87 10.04
CA ASN A 81 -8.67 -12.97 10.80
C ASN A 81 -8.31 -14.21 9.95
N GLY A 82 -7.91 -13.98 8.69
CA GLY A 82 -7.57 -15.07 7.76
C GLY A 82 -8.75 -15.66 7.00
N GLU A 83 -9.97 -15.24 7.27
CA GLU A 83 -11.17 -15.68 6.57
C GLU A 83 -11.67 -14.61 5.59
N VAL A 84 -12.15 -15.06 4.43
CA VAL A 84 -12.75 -14.18 3.42
C VAL A 84 -14.24 -14.07 3.69
N VAL A 85 -14.70 -12.85 3.99
CA VAL A 85 -16.09 -12.53 4.26
C VAL A 85 -16.61 -11.51 3.23
N ASP A 86 -17.92 -11.45 3.04
CA ASP A 86 -18.53 -10.43 2.20
C ASP A 86 -18.42 -9.06 2.85
N MET A 87 -18.06 -8.05 2.04
CA MET A 87 -17.98 -6.67 2.48
C MET A 87 -19.38 -6.15 2.84
N ASN A 88 -19.52 -5.60 4.03
CA ASN A 88 -20.72 -4.92 4.47
C ASN A 88 -20.40 -3.52 5.01
N GLU A 89 -21.43 -2.75 5.34
CA GLU A 89 -21.25 -1.37 5.80
C GLU A 89 -20.54 -1.25 7.14
N ASP A 90 -20.69 -2.21 8.04
CA ASP A 90 -20.02 -2.18 9.35
C ASP A 90 -18.52 -2.46 9.20
N ILE A 91 -18.14 -3.43 8.36
CA ILE A 91 -16.74 -3.70 8.01
C ILE A 91 -16.14 -2.46 7.34
N ARG A 92 -16.85 -1.88 6.38
CA ARG A 92 -16.40 -0.67 5.66
C ARG A 92 -16.17 0.50 6.61
N LYS A 93 -17.10 0.76 7.53
CA LYS A 93 -16.98 1.81 8.55
C LYS A 93 -15.81 1.55 9.50
N THR A 94 -15.61 0.31 9.90
CA THR A 94 -14.47 -0.07 10.76
C THR A 94 -13.15 0.23 10.06
N ILE A 95 -12.98 -0.19 8.80
CA ILE A 95 -11.75 0.05 8.03
C ILE A 95 -11.51 1.55 7.83
N LEU A 96 -12.56 2.32 7.49
CA LEU A 96 -12.44 3.78 7.35
C LEU A 96 -12.13 4.47 8.68
N GLY A 97 -12.64 3.95 9.79
CA GLY A 97 -12.29 4.40 11.15
C GLY A 97 -10.81 4.20 11.44
N GLU A 98 -10.28 3.02 11.15
CA GLU A 98 -8.85 2.74 11.32
C GLU A 98 -7.97 3.57 10.37
N ASN A 99 -8.41 3.76 9.13
CA ASN A 99 -7.72 4.68 8.22
C ASN A 99 -7.64 6.10 8.81
N LYS A 100 -8.74 6.60 9.35
CA LYS A 100 -8.77 7.91 10.02
C LYS A 100 -7.84 7.94 11.25
N ASN A 101 -7.86 6.92 12.09
CA ASN A 101 -7.00 6.80 13.26
C ASN A 101 -5.50 6.85 12.88
N MET A 102 -5.13 6.22 11.77
CA MET A 102 -3.77 6.29 11.23
C MET A 102 -3.45 7.67 10.67
N ALA A 103 -4.36 8.28 9.92
CA ALA A 103 -4.19 9.61 9.34
C ALA A 103 -4.07 10.70 10.42
N ASP A 104 -4.84 10.59 11.51
CA ASP A 104 -4.75 11.49 12.67
C ASP A 104 -3.38 11.43 13.37
N LYS A 105 -2.62 10.35 13.17
CA LYS A 105 -1.21 10.19 13.58
C LYS A 105 -0.20 10.65 12.53
N ALA A 106 -0.65 11.40 11.53
CA ALA A 106 0.16 11.87 10.39
C ALA A 106 0.80 10.74 9.57
N LEU A 107 0.18 9.55 9.55
CA LEU A 107 0.62 8.46 8.70
C LEU A 107 0.06 8.63 7.27
N ARG A 108 0.90 8.35 6.28
CA ARG A 108 0.43 8.06 4.93
C ARG A 108 -0.11 6.65 4.92
N VAL A 109 -1.39 6.48 4.61
CA VAL A 109 -2.05 5.17 4.62
C VAL A 109 -2.27 4.67 3.20
N LEU A 110 -1.91 3.42 2.97
CA LEU A 110 -2.27 2.66 1.78
C LEU A 110 -3.14 1.47 2.17
N ALA A 111 -4.11 1.16 1.32
CA ALA A 111 -4.84 -0.10 1.37
C ALA A 111 -4.24 -1.10 0.39
N ALA A 112 -4.28 -2.36 0.77
CA ALA A 112 -3.98 -3.50 -0.08
C ALA A 112 -5.24 -4.36 -0.26
N ALA A 113 -5.45 -4.81 -1.48
CA ALA A 113 -6.50 -5.75 -1.85
C ALA A 113 -5.97 -6.79 -2.82
N MET A 114 -6.65 -7.92 -2.90
CA MET A 114 -6.29 -9.01 -3.82
C MET A 114 -7.54 -9.59 -4.47
N ARG A 115 -7.36 -10.29 -5.59
CA ARG A 115 -8.39 -11.13 -6.20
C ARG A 115 -7.74 -12.32 -6.90
N PRO A 116 -8.13 -13.58 -6.60
CA PRO A 116 -7.80 -14.71 -7.44
C PRO A 116 -8.58 -14.60 -8.76
N LEU A 117 -7.91 -14.86 -9.87
CA LEU A 117 -8.49 -14.82 -11.20
C LEU A 117 -8.60 -16.26 -11.74
N LYS A 118 -9.69 -16.57 -12.43
CA LYS A 118 -9.89 -17.90 -13.04
C LYS A 118 -8.97 -18.11 -14.23
N GLU A 119 -8.68 -17.04 -14.95
CA GLU A 119 -7.85 -17.03 -16.16
C GLU A 119 -7.10 -15.69 -16.28
N GLU A 120 -6.09 -15.67 -17.12
CA GLU A 120 -5.35 -14.45 -17.41
C GLU A 120 -6.24 -13.43 -18.11
N PRO A 121 -6.25 -12.16 -17.67
CA PRO A 121 -7.04 -11.11 -18.32
C PRO A 121 -6.63 -10.92 -19.78
N VAL A 122 -7.60 -10.77 -20.66
CA VAL A 122 -7.36 -10.48 -22.09
C VAL A 122 -6.73 -9.09 -22.24
N ALA A 123 -7.07 -8.17 -21.34
CA ALA A 123 -6.50 -6.83 -21.29
C ALA A 123 -6.16 -6.46 -19.84
N TYR A 124 -5.03 -5.79 -19.66
CA TYR A 124 -4.60 -5.25 -18.37
C TYR A 124 -5.05 -3.80 -18.23
N ASP A 125 -6.36 -3.60 -18.09
CA ASP A 125 -6.98 -2.31 -17.86
C ASP A 125 -7.74 -2.28 -16.52
N SER A 126 -8.06 -1.09 -16.05
CA SER A 126 -8.70 -0.90 -14.75
C SER A 126 -10.11 -1.49 -14.69
N GLU A 127 -10.85 -1.47 -15.78
CA GLU A 127 -12.24 -1.98 -15.84
C GLU A 127 -12.28 -3.51 -15.74
N ALA A 128 -11.28 -4.17 -16.33
CA ALA A 128 -11.18 -5.62 -16.30
C ALA A 128 -10.73 -6.15 -14.93
N VAL A 129 -9.74 -5.51 -14.32
CA VAL A 129 -9.06 -6.07 -13.13
C VAL A 129 -9.39 -5.38 -11.81
N GLU A 130 -9.69 -4.08 -11.78
CA GLU A 130 -9.90 -3.33 -10.53
C GLU A 130 -11.35 -3.37 -10.03
N LYS A 131 -11.92 -4.56 -9.92
CA LYS A 131 -13.28 -4.80 -9.43
C LYS A 131 -13.37 -6.11 -8.64
N ASP A 132 -14.40 -6.25 -7.82
CA ASP A 132 -14.65 -7.45 -6.99
C ASP A 132 -13.46 -7.86 -6.14
N LEU A 133 -12.74 -6.86 -5.61
CA LEU A 133 -11.55 -7.07 -4.83
C LEU A 133 -11.89 -7.59 -3.43
N CYS A 134 -10.97 -8.35 -2.85
CA CYS A 134 -10.94 -8.70 -1.44
C CYS A 134 -9.96 -7.77 -0.72
N PHE A 135 -10.47 -6.93 0.18
CA PHE A 135 -9.63 -6.08 1.03
C PHE A 135 -8.75 -6.94 1.93
N VAL A 136 -7.45 -6.64 1.99
CA VAL A 136 -6.48 -7.40 2.81
C VAL A 136 -6.06 -6.63 4.06
N GLY A 137 -5.83 -5.32 3.93
CA GLY A 137 -5.39 -4.53 5.08
C GLY A 137 -4.96 -3.12 4.73
N LEU A 138 -4.63 -2.37 5.79
CA LEU A 138 -4.06 -1.04 5.73
C LEU A 138 -2.59 -1.08 6.15
N VAL A 139 -1.77 -0.26 5.51
CA VAL A 139 -0.38 -0.01 5.91
C VAL A 139 -0.19 1.48 6.10
N GLY A 140 0.17 1.87 7.32
CA GLY A 140 0.54 3.25 7.65
C GLY A 140 2.05 3.42 7.61
N MET A 141 2.52 4.49 6.99
CA MET A 141 3.94 4.83 6.93
C MET A 141 4.17 6.30 7.28
N ILE A 142 5.31 6.59 7.85
CA ILE A 142 5.72 7.93 8.25
C ILE A 142 7.12 8.20 7.73
N ASP A 143 7.36 9.43 7.33
CA ASP A 143 8.72 9.95 7.14
C ASP A 143 9.15 10.59 8.47
N PRO A 144 10.06 9.94 9.23
CA PRO A 144 10.42 10.43 10.56
C PRO A 144 11.17 11.76 10.45
N VAL A 145 10.85 12.68 11.35
CA VAL A 145 11.60 13.95 11.48
C VAL A 145 13.05 13.62 11.84
N ARG A 146 14.00 14.22 11.14
CA ARG A 146 15.43 14.06 11.45
C ARG A 146 15.74 14.51 12.88
N PRO A 147 16.58 13.78 13.62
CA PRO A 147 16.87 14.08 15.03
C PRO A 147 17.36 15.50 15.29
N GLU A 148 18.10 16.08 14.35
CA GLU A 148 18.68 17.43 14.43
C GLU A 148 17.66 18.57 14.25
N VAL A 149 16.46 18.29 13.72
CA VAL A 149 15.45 19.34 13.43
C VAL A 149 14.93 19.96 14.72
N LYS A 150 14.60 19.16 15.73
CA LYS A 150 14.08 19.67 16.99
C LYS A 150 15.08 20.59 17.69
N PRO A 151 16.36 20.21 17.91
CA PRO A 151 17.38 21.10 18.47
C PRO A 151 17.56 22.39 17.67
N ALA A 152 17.58 22.31 16.34
CA ALA A 152 17.72 23.49 15.47
C ALA A 152 16.54 24.49 15.64
N ILE A 153 15.32 23.98 15.71
CA ILE A 153 14.14 24.82 15.96
C ILE A 153 14.19 25.46 17.35
N ASP A 154 14.63 24.72 18.36
CA ASP A 154 14.75 25.25 19.72
C ASP A 154 15.83 26.34 19.80
N GLN A 155 16.95 26.21 19.08
CA GLN A 155 17.96 27.26 18.94
C GLN A 155 17.41 28.50 18.24
N CYS A 156 16.66 28.34 17.15
CA CYS A 156 15.98 29.46 16.48
C CYS A 156 15.06 30.24 17.46
N ARG A 157 14.25 29.52 18.22
CA ARG A 157 13.33 30.11 19.20
C ARG A 157 14.09 30.88 20.29
N THR A 158 15.19 30.30 20.79
CA THR A 158 16.03 30.96 21.80
C THR A 158 16.67 32.24 21.26
N ALA A 159 17.04 32.27 19.98
CA ALA A 159 17.58 33.42 19.30
C ALA A 159 16.52 34.42 18.84
N GLY A 160 15.23 34.24 19.16
CA GLY A 160 14.13 35.09 18.72
C GLY A 160 13.79 34.98 17.24
N ILE A 161 14.31 33.94 16.56
CA ILE A 161 14.03 33.67 15.14
C ILE A 161 12.78 32.80 15.03
N ARG A 162 11.81 33.23 14.20
CA ARG A 162 10.59 32.47 13.91
C ARG A 162 10.83 31.53 12.69
N PRO A 163 10.95 30.20 12.88
CA PRO A 163 11.00 29.29 11.75
C PRO A 163 9.65 29.23 11.04
N ILE A 164 9.67 29.22 9.71
CA ILE A 164 8.46 29.08 8.87
C ILE A 164 8.69 27.88 7.96
N MET A 165 7.76 26.89 8.03
CA MET A 165 7.76 25.77 7.11
C MET A 165 7.03 26.16 5.82
N ILE A 166 7.71 25.98 4.69
CA ILE A 166 7.15 26.18 3.35
C ILE A 166 7.11 24.80 2.69
N THR A 167 5.93 24.36 2.28
CA THR A 167 5.73 23.09 1.57
C THR A 167 5.10 23.39 0.21
N GLY A 168 5.47 22.61 -0.80
CA GLY A 168 4.90 22.65 -2.14
C GLY A 168 3.90 21.54 -2.37
#